data_5b0785fbd3247591bb6168905bf54d20
#
_entry.id   5b0785fbd3247591bb6168905bf54d20
#
_cell.length_a   1.000
_cell.length_b   1.000
_cell.length_c   1.000
_cell.angle_alpha   90.00
_cell.angle_beta   90.00
_cell.angle_gamma   90.00
#
_symmetry.space_group_name_H-M   'P 1'
#
loop_
_entity.id
_entity.type
_entity.pdbx_description
1 polymer ?
#
loop_
_entity_poly.entity_id
_entity_poly.type
_entity_poly.pdbx_seq_one_letter_code
_entity_poly.pdbx_strand_id
1 'polypeptide(L)'
;EVVQQEAAKQGLKVKLVEFSDFIQPNAALDAKELDLNIYQHKPFLESQNKARGYKLVPVATAVVQQMGIYSKRVKSLDDLKPGAKVAIPNDPTNGARALLVLQAAKLIKLKDGVTVTASLFDVVENPKNLKFVEIEAAQLPHSLADVDAAAVNSAYAIPAGLSPAKDALALESKDAPFAAVVIAAREDNKNDPRIARFIKAYQSDEVKAFV
;
A
#
# COMPACT_ATOMS: atom_id res chain seq x y z
N GLU A 1 -18.02 2.34 8.08
CA GLU A 1 -19.43 2.60 8.43
C GLU A 1 -20.26 2.98 7.20
N VAL A 2 -19.87 3.96 6.37
CA VAL A 2 -20.63 4.36 5.16
C VAL A 2 -20.91 3.16 4.26
N VAL A 3 -19.90 2.34 3.93
CA VAL A 3 -20.09 1.15 3.08
C VAL A 3 -21.04 0.12 3.71
N GLN A 4 -21.11 0.02 5.04
CA GLN A 4 -22.05 -0.87 5.73
C GLN A 4 -23.50 -0.38 5.55
N GLN A 5 -23.70 0.93 5.60
CA GLN A 5 -25.03 1.54 5.36
C GLN A 5 -25.47 1.33 3.92
N GLU A 6 -24.57 1.56 2.95
CA GLU A 6 -24.88 1.34 1.54
C GLU A 6 -25.11 -0.14 1.21
N ALA A 7 -24.34 -1.04 1.83
CA ALA A 7 -24.53 -2.48 1.70
C ALA A 7 -25.89 -2.93 2.29
N ALA A 8 -26.32 -2.33 3.42
CA ALA A 8 -27.62 -2.62 4.01
C ALA A 8 -28.79 -2.27 3.07
N LYS A 9 -28.69 -1.16 2.31
CA LYS A 9 -29.65 -0.81 1.25
C LYS A 9 -29.73 -1.88 0.13
N GLN A 10 -28.65 -2.67 -0.05
CA GLN A 10 -28.58 -3.80 -0.99
C GLN A 10 -29.00 -5.14 -0.34
N GLY A 11 -29.51 -5.11 0.88
CA GLY A 11 -29.90 -6.30 1.65
C GLY A 11 -28.70 -7.11 2.16
N LEU A 12 -27.53 -6.49 2.34
CA LEU A 12 -26.33 -7.13 2.87
C LEU A 12 -26.03 -6.67 4.29
N LYS A 13 -25.75 -7.61 5.19
CA LYS A 13 -25.16 -7.34 6.50
C LYS A 13 -23.65 -7.52 6.41
N VAL A 14 -22.91 -6.43 6.46
CA VAL A 14 -21.44 -6.44 6.38
C VAL A 14 -20.85 -6.39 7.79
N LYS A 15 -19.99 -7.38 8.11
CA LYS A 15 -19.13 -7.36 9.30
C LYS A 15 -17.73 -6.94 8.89
N LEU A 16 -17.21 -5.87 9.51
CA LEU A 16 -15.82 -5.45 9.33
C LEU A 16 -14.92 -6.19 10.31
N VAL A 17 -13.78 -6.64 9.81
CA VAL A 17 -12.69 -7.23 10.59
C VAL A 17 -11.44 -6.41 10.29
N GLU A 18 -10.84 -5.83 11.32
CA GLU A 18 -9.65 -5.00 11.19
C GLU A 18 -8.39 -5.81 11.48
N PHE A 19 -7.32 -5.52 10.76
CA PHE A 19 -6.01 -6.12 10.93
C PHE A 19 -4.95 -5.04 11.05
N SER A 20 -3.89 -5.31 11.80
CA SER A 20 -2.78 -4.38 12.03
C SER A 20 -1.61 -4.55 11.08
N ASP A 21 -1.62 -5.60 10.24
CA ASP A 21 -0.54 -5.93 9.31
C ASP A 21 -1.06 -6.31 7.92
N PHE A 22 -0.14 -6.49 6.96
CA PHE A 22 -0.47 -6.86 5.59
C PHE A 22 -0.43 -8.37 5.31
N ILE A 23 -0.14 -9.21 6.31
CA ILE A 23 0.02 -10.67 6.13
C ILE A 23 -1.28 -11.41 6.43
N GLN A 24 -1.91 -11.07 7.56
CA GLN A 24 -3.10 -11.78 8.07
C GLN A 24 -4.33 -11.68 7.16
N PRO A 25 -4.66 -10.54 6.50
CA PRO A 25 -5.90 -10.44 5.74
C PRO A 25 -6.04 -11.45 4.58
N ASN A 26 -4.93 -11.79 3.90
CA ASN A 26 -4.97 -12.81 2.84
C ASN A 26 -5.05 -14.23 3.42
N ALA A 27 -4.39 -14.50 4.53
CA ALA A 27 -4.49 -15.77 5.22
C ALA A 27 -5.93 -16.05 5.69
N ALA A 28 -6.58 -15.05 6.31
CA ALA A 28 -7.97 -15.14 6.75
C ALA A 28 -8.96 -15.30 5.57
N LEU A 29 -8.69 -14.61 4.44
CA LEU A 29 -9.51 -14.78 3.24
C LEU A 29 -9.38 -16.19 2.64
N ASP A 30 -8.16 -16.72 2.53
CA ASP A 30 -7.90 -18.07 2.03
C ASP A 30 -8.50 -19.13 2.95
N ALA A 31 -8.41 -18.94 4.27
CA ALA A 31 -9.01 -19.80 5.28
C ALA A 31 -10.55 -19.74 5.35
N LYS A 32 -11.21 -18.92 4.52
CA LYS A 32 -12.67 -18.70 4.48
C LYS A 32 -13.24 -18.00 5.72
N GLU A 33 -12.40 -17.36 6.51
CA GLU A 33 -12.81 -16.53 7.65
C GLU A 33 -13.37 -15.16 7.19
N LEU A 34 -12.99 -14.75 5.98
CA LEU A 34 -13.49 -13.56 5.28
C LEU A 34 -14.14 -13.96 3.95
N ASP A 35 -15.12 -13.19 3.49
CA ASP A 35 -15.67 -13.32 2.14
C ASP A 35 -14.84 -12.53 1.11
N LEU A 36 -14.25 -11.41 1.51
CA LEU A 36 -13.36 -10.56 0.71
C LEU A 36 -12.44 -9.73 1.62
N ASN A 37 -11.40 -9.13 1.03
CA ASN A 37 -10.60 -8.11 1.72
C ASN A 37 -10.30 -6.89 0.82
N ILE A 38 -9.99 -5.75 1.45
CA ILE A 38 -9.69 -4.48 0.79
C ILE A 38 -8.55 -3.81 1.56
N TYR A 39 -7.30 -4.00 1.10
CA TYR A 39 -6.13 -3.39 1.74
C TYR A 39 -4.90 -3.36 0.85
N GLN A 40 -4.90 -4.10 -0.26
CA GLN A 40 -3.72 -4.41 -1.06
C GLN A 40 -3.86 -3.99 -2.51
N HIS A 41 -2.74 -3.68 -3.14
CA HIS A 41 -2.63 -3.49 -4.58
C HIS A 41 -2.40 -4.83 -5.30
N LYS A 42 -2.69 -4.88 -6.60
CA LYS A 42 -2.61 -6.10 -7.40
C LYS A 42 -1.21 -6.77 -7.36
N PRO A 43 -0.06 -6.07 -7.51
CA PRO A 43 1.25 -6.70 -7.40
C PRO A 43 1.50 -7.41 -6.06
N PHE A 44 1.00 -6.86 -4.94
CA PHE A 44 1.10 -7.50 -3.63
C PHE A 44 0.27 -8.79 -3.59
N LEU A 45 -0.99 -8.74 -4.04
CA LEU A 45 -1.87 -9.91 -4.13
C LEU A 45 -1.21 -11.04 -4.94
N GLU A 46 -0.65 -10.73 -6.12
CA GLU A 46 0.03 -11.70 -6.98
C GLU A 46 1.28 -12.28 -6.31
N SER A 47 2.07 -11.44 -5.64
CA SER A 47 3.24 -11.87 -4.86
C SER A 47 2.86 -12.82 -3.73
N GLN A 48 1.80 -12.50 -2.95
CA GLN A 48 1.31 -13.33 -1.86
C GLN A 48 0.75 -14.68 -2.39
N ASN A 49 -0.01 -14.65 -3.47
CA ASN A 49 -0.49 -15.86 -4.12
C ASN A 49 0.66 -16.80 -4.51
N LYS A 50 1.70 -16.23 -5.14
CA LYS A 50 2.89 -17.00 -5.55
C LYS A 50 3.66 -17.57 -4.35
N ALA A 51 3.85 -16.76 -3.31
CA ALA A 51 4.66 -17.14 -2.15
C ALA A 51 3.96 -18.13 -1.22
N ARG A 52 2.63 -18.05 -1.10
CA ARG A 52 1.82 -18.80 -0.13
C ARG A 52 0.92 -19.86 -0.76
N GLY A 53 0.82 -19.90 -2.09
CA GLY A 53 -0.06 -20.82 -2.81
C GLY A 53 -1.55 -20.45 -2.74
N TYR A 54 -1.87 -19.20 -2.36
CA TYR A 54 -3.26 -18.73 -2.31
C TYR A 54 -3.88 -18.65 -3.70
N LYS A 55 -5.21 -18.80 -3.76
CA LYS A 55 -6.02 -18.65 -4.97
C LYS A 55 -6.97 -17.44 -4.83
N LEU A 56 -6.36 -16.28 -4.59
CA LEU A 56 -7.09 -15.04 -4.42
C LEU A 56 -7.05 -14.23 -5.72
N VAL A 57 -8.16 -13.57 -6.04
CA VAL A 57 -8.30 -12.81 -7.29
C VAL A 57 -8.84 -11.42 -7.03
N PRO A 58 -8.39 -10.39 -7.77
CA PRO A 58 -9.00 -9.07 -7.71
C PRO A 58 -10.35 -9.13 -8.42
N VAL A 59 -11.40 -8.62 -7.78
CA VAL A 59 -12.76 -8.57 -8.32
C VAL A 59 -13.23 -7.16 -8.66
N ALA A 60 -12.60 -6.12 -8.08
CA ALA A 60 -12.83 -4.72 -8.41
C ALA A 60 -11.67 -3.85 -7.92
N THR A 61 -11.60 -2.60 -8.42
CA THR A 61 -10.79 -1.54 -7.82
C THR A 61 -11.57 -0.86 -6.71
N ALA A 62 -10.91 -0.58 -5.59
CA ALA A 62 -11.49 0.08 -4.44
C ALA A 62 -11.13 1.58 -4.41
N VAL A 63 -9.96 1.92 -3.91
CA VAL A 63 -9.49 3.29 -3.68
C VAL A 63 -8.06 3.47 -4.21
N VAL A 64 -7.66 4.72 -4.39
CA VAL A 64 -6.26 5.07 -4.65
C VAL A 64 -5.59 5.44 -3.33
N GLN A 65 -4.53 4.73 -2.97
CA GLN A 65 -3.72 4.99 -1.77
C GLN A 65 -2.26 5.16 -2.17
N GLN A 66 -1.77 6.37 -2.09
CA GLN A 66 -0.40 6.70 -2.47
C GLN A 66 0.59 6.35 -1.35
N MET A 67 1.82 6.02 -1.71
CA MET A 67 2.95 5.98 -0.79
C MET A 67 3.60 7.35 -0.73
N GLY A 68 3.98 7.79 0.46
CA GLY A 68 4.69 9.06 0.67
C GLY A 68 6.07 8.84 1.32
N ILE A 69 6.98 9.77 1.04
CA ILE A 69 8.25 9.88 1.79
C ILE A 69 8.06 10.94 2.86
N TYR A 70 8.29 10.58 4.10
CA TYR A 70 8.12 11.43 5.27
C TYR A 70 9.43 11.59 6.04
N SER A 71 9.55 12.69 6.78
CA SER A 71 10.67 12.94 7.68
C SER A 71 10.23 13.79 8.88
N LYS A 72 10.85 13.54 10.04
CA LYS A 72 10.80 14.42 11.21
C LYS A 72 12.03 15.32 11.34
N ARG A 73 13.07 15.12 10.50
CA ARG A 73 14.39 15.75 10.61
C ARG A 73 14.64 16.81 9.54
N VAL A 74 14.07 16.63 8.35
CA VAL A 74 14.24 17.55 7.24
C VAL A 74 12.88 17.99 6.70
N LYS A 75 12.84 19.15 6.05
CA LYS A 75 11.64 19.72 5.43
C LYS A 75 11.63 19.59 3.92
N SER A 76 12.77 19.21 3.34
CA SER A 76 12.92 18.91 1.92
C SER A 76 13.83 17.69 1.76
N LEU A 77 13.61 16.90 0.69
CA LEU A 77 14.50 15.79 0.35
C LEU A 77 15.90 16.27 -0.08
N ASP A 78 16.01 17.52 -0.51
CA ASP A 78 17.31 18.14 -0.83
C ASP A 78 18.18 18.34 0.41
N ASP A 79 17.57 18.51 1.58
CA ASP A 79 18.26 18.67 2.87
C ASP A 79 18.85 17.38 3.44
N LEU A 80 18.51 16.22 2.86
CA LEU A 80 19.09 14.93 3.28
C LEU A 80 20.60 14.95 3.07
N LYS A 81 21.33 14.68 4.16
CA LYS A 81 22.80 14.64 4.15
C LYS A 81 23.33 13.39 3.44
N PRO A 82 24.56 13.44 2.87
CA PRO A 82 25.22 12.22 2.40
C PRO A 82 25.27 11.16 3.51
N GLY A 83 24.90 9.93 3.17
CA GLY A 83 24.81 8.80 4.11
C GLY A 83 23.54 8.78 4.97
N ALA A 84 22.55 9.63 4.69
CA ALA A 84 21.27 9.64 5.40
C ALA A 84 20.58 8.26 5.35
N LYS A 85 19.96 7.89 6.46
CA LYS A 85 19.20 6.64 6.59
C LYS A 85 17.78 6.82 6.08
N VAL A 86 17.38 5.99 5.15
CA VAL A 86 16.02 5.97 4.58
C VAL A 86 15.39 4.60 4.83
N ALA A 87 14.32 4.58 5.62
CA ALA A 87 13.57 3.35 5.88
C ALA A 87 12.58 3.08 4.74
N ILE A 88 12.51 1.81 4.31
CA ILE A 88 11.59 1.33 3.28
C ILE A 88 10.90 0.03 3.75
N PRO A 89 9.73 -0.32 3.20
CA PRO A 89 9.09 -1.60 3.51
C PRO A 89 9.97 -2.80 3.16
N ASN A 90 9.94 -3.83 4.01
CA ASN A 90 10.72 -5.06 3.83
C ASN A 90 10.02 -6.12 2.94
N ASP A 91 8.75 -5.90 2.57
CA ASP A 91 8.12 -6.79 1.59
C ASP A 91 8.52 -6.41 0.16
N PRO A 92 8.70 -7.40 -0.73
CA PRO A 92 9.29 -7.17 -2.06
C PRO A 92 8.55 -6.11 -2.89
N THR A 93 7.22 -6.08 -2.81
CA THR A 93 6.42 -5.20 -3.67
C THR A 93 6.32 -3.77 -3.14
N ASN A 94 6.18 -3.57 -1.83
CA ASN A 94 6.22 -2.21 -1.28
C ASN A 94 7.67 -1.68 -1.17
N GLY A 95 8.67 -2.54 -1.03
CA GLY A 95 10.07 -2.17 -1.19
C GLY A 95 10.35 -1.63 -2.59
N ALA A 96 9.93 -2.36 -3.63
CA ALA A 96 10.01 -1.89 -5.02
C ALA A 96 9.29 -0.56 -5.23
N ARG A 97 8.08 -0.43 -4.69
CA ARG A 97 7.28 0.79 -4.72
C ARG A 97 8.01 1.98 -4.10
N ALA A 98 8.63 1.79 -2.93
CA ALA A 98 9.42 2.83 -2.27
C ALA A 98 10.61 3.28 -3.13
N LEU A 99 11.32 2.34 -3.75
CA LEU A 99 12.42 2.67 -4.65
C LEU A 99 11.97 3.47 -5.88
N LEU A 100 10.81 3.15 -6.44
CA LEU A 100 10.24 3.92 -7.56
C LEU A 100 9.85 5.35 -7.14
N VAL A 101 9.30 5.54 -5.93
CA VAL A 101 9.01 6.88 -5.40
C VAL A 101 10.30 7.67 -5.18
N LEU A 102 11.35 7.05 -4.64
CA LEU A 102 12.67 7.68 -4.45
C LEU A 102 13.32 8.04 -5.78
N GLN A 103 13.17 7.19 -6.82
CA GLN A 103 13.62 7.51 -8.17
C GLN A 103 12.84 8.68 -8.77
N ALA A 104 11.51 8.69 -8.64
CA ALA A 104 10.69 9.82 -9.10
C ALA A 104 11.08 11.14 -8.42
N ALA A 105 11.49 11.07 -7.14
CA ALA A 105 12.05 12.19 -6.38
C ALA A 105 13.52 12.51 -6.72
N LYS A 106 14.13 11.82 -7.70
CA LYS A 106 15.53 12.01 -8.15
C LYS A 106 16.60 11.76 -7.08
N LEU A 107 16.28 10.99 -6.04
CA LEU A 107 17.23 10.63 -4.99
C LEU A 107 18.12 9.44 -5.38
N ILE A 108 17.61 8.56 -6.23
CA ILE A 108 18.31 7.41 -6.77
C ILE A 108 17.95 7.21 -8.24
N LYS A 109 18.72 6.35 -8.92
CA LYS A 109 18.34 5.82 -10.23
C LYS A 109 18.37 4.30 -10.18
N LEU A 110 17.34 3.68 -10.70
CA LEU A 110 17.24 2.23 -10.89
C LEU A 110 17.70 1.85 -12.30
N LYS A 111 18.06 0.59 -12.50
CA LYS A 111 18.31 0.02 -13.84
C LYS A 111 17.11 0.26 -14.75
N ASP A 112 17.37 0.50 -16.02
CA ASP A 112 16.33 0.71 -17.01
C ASP A 112 15.40 -0.50 -17.13
N GLY A 113 14.09 -0.24 -17.24
CA GLY A 113 13.06 -1.28 -17.39
C GLY A 113 12.64 -1.98 -16.11
N VAL A 114 13.27 -1.69 -14.96
CA VAL A 114 12.85 -2.25 -13.66
C VAL A 114 11.63 -1.48 -13.15
N THR A 115 10.62 -2.22 -12.70
CA THR A 115 9.34 -1.67 -12.23
C THR A 115 8.89 -2.32 -10.92
N VAL A 116 7.80 -3.08 -10.92
CA VAL A 116 7.19 -3.68 -9.73
C VAL A 116 8.04 -4.76 -9.02
N THR A 117 9.17 -5.14 -9.61
CA THR A 117 10.12 -6.11 -9.05
C THR A 117 11.45 -5.45 -8.63
N ALA A 118 11.51 -4.11 -8.59
CA ALA A 118 12.71 -3.39 -8.17
C ALA A 118 13.19 -3.84 -6.79
N SER A 119 14.50 -3.90 -6.64
CA SER A 119 15.17 -4.23 -5.39
C SER A 119 16.36 -3.29 -5.15
N LEU A 120 16.96 -3.33 -3.99
CA LEU A 120 18.17 -2.54 -3.70
C LEU A 120 19.35 -2.87 -4.63
N PHE A 121 19.39 -4.09 -5.20
CA PHE A 121 20.41 -4.49 -6.20
C PHE A 121 20.22 -3.79 -7.56
N ASP A 122 19.09 -3.16 -7.78
CA ASP A 122 18.80 -2.45 -9.02
C ASP A 122 19.11 -0.95 -8.95
N VAL A 123 19.58 -0.46 -7.79
CA VAL A 123 20.02 0.92 -7.62
C VAL A 123 21.38 1.10 -8.30
N VAL A 124 21.42 1.85 -9.41
CA VAL A 124 22.64 2.10 -10.20
C VAL A 124 23.28 3.45 -9.88
N GLU A 125 22.49 4.42 -9.40
CA GLU A 125 23.01 5.71 -8.94
C GLU A 125 22.37 6.05 -7.57
N ASN A 126 23.21 6.49 -6.64
CA ASN A 126 22.82 6.94 -5.30
C ASN A 126 23.75 8.10 -4.89
N PRO A 127 23.55 9.29 -5.48
CA PRO A 127 24.49 10.40 -5.36
C PRO A 127 24.67 10.90 -3.92
N LYS A 128 23.66 10.74 -3.07
CA LYS A 128 23.75 11.07 -1.64
C LYS A 128 24.24 9.90 -0.78
N ASN A 129 24.61 8.77 -1.38
CA ASN A 129 25.02 7.56 -0.65
C ASN A 129 24.02 7.19 0.48
N LEU A 130 22.71 7.26 0.17
CA LEU A 130 21.64 6.95 1.12
C LEU A 130 21.78 5.51 1.60
N LYS A 131 21.56 5.30 2.89
CA LYS A 131 21.57 3.99 3.52
C LYS A 131 20.17 3.51 3.73
N PHE A 132 19.79 2.44 3.06
CA PHE A 132 18.45 1.87 3.16
C PHE A 132 18.34 0.93 4.36
N VAL A 133 17.22 1.03 5.07
CA VAL A 133 16.86 0.16 6.18
C VAL A 133 15.50 -0.45 5.86
N GLU A 134 15.46 -1.77 5.69
CA GLU A 134 14.22 -2.49 5.40
C GLU A 134 13.50 -2.80 6.71
N ILE A 135 12.27 -2.31 6.86
CA ILE A 135 11.46 -2.39 8.06
C ILE A 135 10.05 -2.87 7.68
N GLU A 136 9.41 -3.62 8.57
CA GLU A 136 8.00 -3.98 8.40
C GLU A 136 7.14 -2.73 8.21
N ALA A 137 6.22 -2.76 7.23
CA ALA A 137 5.46 -1.58 6.80
C ALA A 137 4.69 -0.89 7.94
N ALA A 138 4.13 -1.67 8.88
CA ALA A 138 3.41 -1.14 10.03
C ALA A 138 4.31 -0.36 11.02
N GLN A 139 5.63 -0.62 11.02
CA GLN A 139 6.60 0.01 11.91
C GLN A 139 7.22 1.29 11.31
N LEU A 140 7.05 1.53 10.02
CA LEU A 140 7.67 2.67 9.33
C LEU A 140 7.30 4.04 9.90
N PRO A 141 6.04 4.33 10.29
CA PRO A 141 5.72 5.61 10.92
C PRO A 141 6.47 5.84 12.24
N HIS A 142 6.68 4.76 13.02
CA HIS A 142 7.41 4.82 14.29
C HIS A 142 8.90 5.01 14.06
N SER A 143 9.48 4.43 13.02
CA SER A 143 10.90 4.53 12.68
C SER A 143 11.34 5.96 12.33
N LEU A 144 10.41 6.88 12.03
CA LEU A 144 10.72 8.29 11.75
C LEU A 144 11.47 9.03 12.88
N ALA A 145 11.48 8.48 14.09
CA ALA A 145 12.31 8.99 15.19
C ALA A 145 13.80 8.66 14.99
N ASP A 146 14.11 7.53 14.35
CA ASP A 146 15.44 6.92 14.31
C ASP A 146 16.13 7.05 12.95
N VAL A 147 15.37 7.37 11.89
CA VAL A 147 15.88 7.53 10.52
C VAL A 147 15.71 8.96 10.01
N ASP A 148 16.38 9.28 8.91
CA ASP A 148 16.30 10.62 8.33
C ASP A 148 15.06 10.80 7.44
N ALA A 149 14.59 9.73 6.80
CA ALA A 149 13.31 9.67 6.10
C ALA A 149 12.78 8.25 6.05
N ALA A 150 11.48 8.10 5.79
CA ALA A 150 10.85 6.79 5.58
C ALA A 150 9.80 6.84 4.46
N ALA A 151 9.73 5.77 3.67
CA ALA A 151 8.66 5.54 2.71
C ALA A 151 7.50 4.83 3.41
N VAL A 152 6.36 5.51 3.56
CA VAL A 152 5.23 4.99 4.34
C VAL A 152 3.98 4.88 3.47
N ASN A 153 3.34 3.71 3.50
CA ASN A 153 2.02 3.50 2.87
C ASN A 153 0.96 4.36 3.58
N SER A 154 0.03 4.98 2.84
CA SER A 154 -1.04 5.79 3.43
C SER A 154 -1.87 5.04 4.47
N ALA A 155 -2.03 3.72 4.32
CA ALA A 155 -2.73 2.86 5.29
C ALA A 155 -2.11 2.92 6.70
N TYR A 156 -0.82 3.20 6.82
CA TYR A 156 -0.11 3.36 8.09
C TYR A 156 0.21 4.83 8.41
N ALA A 157 0.40 5.66 7.40
CA ALA A 157 0.68 7.08 7.58
C ALA A 157 -0.50 7.81 8.23
N ILE A 158 -1.72 7.62 7.70
CA ILE A 158 -2.92 8.33 8.15
C ILE A 158 -3.26 8.00 9.62
N PRO A 159 -3.32 6.73 10.05
CA PRO A 159 -3.54 6.42 11.47
C PRO A 159 -2.44 6.94 12.41
N ALA A 160 -1.21 7.09 11.91
CA ALA A 160 -0.10 7.68 12.65
C ALA A 160 -0.12 9.22 12.69
N GLY A 161 -1.16 9.86 12.15
CA GLY A 161 -1.32 11.31 12.13
C GLY A 161 -0.55 12.02 11.02
N LEU A 162 0.00 11.28 10.03
CA LEU A 162 0.69 11.85 8.88
C LEU A 162 -0.29 12.06 7.73
N SER A 163 -0.36 13.28 7.22
CA SER A 163 -1.18 13.62 6.05
C SER A 163 -0.38 13.46 4.76
N PRO A 164 -0.75 12.55 3.84
CA PRO A 164 -0.07 12.44 2.55
C PRO A 164 0.01 13.78 1.79
N ALA A 165 -1.05 14.57 1.83
CA ALA A 165 -1.13 15.83 1.10
C ALA A 165 -0.33 16.98 1.75
N LYS A 166 -0.04 16.92 3.07
CA LYS A 166 0.59 18.02 3.80
C LYS A 166 2.00 17.72 4.28
N ASP A 167 2.24 16.45 4.69
CA ASP A 167 3.45 16.07 5.42
C ASP A 167 4.42 15.27 4.55
N ALA A 168 3.97 14.73 3.40
CA ALA A 168 4.84 13.99 2.51
C ALA A 168 5.81 14.95 1.78
N LEU A 169 7.12 14.67 1.87
CA LEU A 169 8.17 15.37 1.12
C LEU A 169 8.20 14.95 -0.35
N ALA A 170 7.74 13.76 -0.66
CA ALA A 170 7.43 13.28 -2.00
C ALA A 170 6.24 12.32 -1.91
N LEU A 171 5.40 12.34 -2.92
CA LEU A 171 4.22 11.50 -3.00
C LEU A 171 4.21 10.74 -4.32
N GLU A 172 3.85 9.46 -4.24
CA GLU A 172 3.66 8.61 -5.40
C GLU A 172 2.64 9.19 -6.37
N SER A 173 2.80 8.96 -7.67
CA SER A 173 1.76 9.31 -8.65
C SER A 173 0.47 8.49 -8.39
N LYS A 174 -0.69 9.13 -8.56
CA LYS A 174 -1.98 8.44 -8.50
C LYS A 174 -2.14 7.38 -9.59
N ASP A 175 -1.41 7.53 -10.70
CA ASP A 175 -1.42 6.62 -11.85
C ASP A 175 -0.38 5.49 -11.71
N ALA A 176 0.35 5.45 -10.60
CA ALA A 176 1.32 4.39 -10.36
C ALA A 176 0.62 3.02 -10.21
N PRO A 177 1.24 1.92 -10.69
CA PRO A 177 0.62 0.59 -10.69
C PRO A 177 0.31 0.05 -9.29
N PHE A 178 0.93 0.60 -8.26
CA PHE A 178 0.70 0.23 -6.86
C PHE A 178 -0.36 1.11 -6.16
N ALA A 179 -0.73 2.26 -6.74
CA ALA A 179 -1.61 3.21 -6.07
C ALA A 179 -3.05 2.68 -5.93
N ALA A 180 -3.50 1.86 -6.88
CA ALA A 180 -4.85 1.29 -6.86
C ALA A 180 -4.94 0.09 -5.92
N VAL A 181 -5.73 0.23 -4.85
CA VAL A 181 -6.14 -0.87 -3.96
C VAL A 181 -7.27 -1.66 -4.61
N VAL A 182 -7.22 -2.98 -4.50
CA VAL A 182 -8.23 -3.88 -5.05
C VAL A 182 -9.12 -4.48 -3.96
N ILE A 183 -10.35 -4.79 -4.34
CA ILE A 183 -11.22 -5.72 -3.62
C ILE A 183 -10.80 -7.10 -4.06
N ALA A 184 -10.35 -7.95 -3.14
CA ALA A 184 -9.95 -9.31 -3.43
C ALA A 184 -10.93 -10.32 -2.84
N ALA A 185 -11.17 -11.38 -3.59
CA ALA A 185 -11.99 -12.53 -3.22
C ALA A 185 -11.21 -13.83 -3.46
N ARG A 186 -11.73 -14.96 -3.03
CA ARG A 186 -11.20 -16.28 -3.43
C ARG A 186 -11.71 -16.63 -4.83
N GLU A 187 -10.97 -17.45 -5.52
CA GLU A 187 -11.38 -18.00 -6.82
C GLU A 187 -12.72 -18.77 -6.72
N ASP A 188 -12.98 -19.45 -5.59
CA ASP A 188 -14.19 -20.26 -5.38
C ASP A 188 -15.44 -19.42 -5.05
N ASN A 189 -15.30 -18.16 -4.62
CA ASN A 189 -16.43 -17.30 -4.26
C ASN A 189 -16.54 -16.02 -5.10
N LYS A 190 -15.64 -15.77 -6.02
CA LYS A 190 -15.61 -14.51 -6.81
C LYS A 190 -16.91 -14.18 -7.54
N ASN A 191 -17.71 -15.20 -7.87
CA ASN A 191 -19.00 -15.07 -8.56
C ASN A 191 -20.21 -15.09 -7.60
N ASP A 192 -19.99 -15.06 -6.29
CA ASP A 192 -21.08 -14.99 -5.31
C ASP A 192 -21.86 -13.68 -5.51
N PRO A 193 -23.20 -13.74 -5.67
CA PRO A 193 -24.02 -12.53 -5.85
C PRO A 193 -23.90 -11.50 -4.71
N ARG A 194 -23.51 -11.93 -3.53
CA ARG A 194 -23.23 -11.04 -2.38
C ARG A 194 -22.04 -10.13 -2.66
N ILE A 195 -20.97 -10.66 -3.31
CA ILE A 195 -19.79 -9.88 -3.68
C ILE A 195 -20.15 -8.82 -4.70
N ALA A 196 -20.92 -9.15 -5.74
CA ALA A 196 -21.38 -8.18 -6.72
C ALA A 196 -22.20 -7.04 -6.08
N ARG A 197 -23.11 -7.37 -5.14
CA ARG A 197 -23.88 -6.37 -4.40
C ARG A 197 -22.99 -5.51 -3.50
N PHE A 198 -22.00 -6.13 -2.85
CA PHE A 198 -21.02 -5.37 -2.04
C PHE A 198 -20.21 -4.40 -2.89
N ILE A 199 -19.70 -4.84 -4.05
CA ILE A 199 -18.95 -3.96 -4.98
C ILE A 199 -19.82 -2.78 -5.39
N LYS A 200 -21.08 -3.01 -5.73
CA LYS A 200 -22.03 -1.94 -6.07
C LYS A 200 -22.22 -0.94 -4.94
N ALA A 201 -22.35 -1.41 -3.70
CA ALA A 201 -22.46 -0.57 -2.52
C ALA A 201 -21.15 0.21 -2.25
N TYR A 202 -20.01 -0.44 -2.39
CA TYR A 202 -18.69 0.18 -2.19
C TYR A 202 -18.40 1.27 -3.23
N GLN A 203 -18.88 1.12 -4.46
CA GLN A 203 -18.70 2.07 -5.55
C GLN A 203 -19.83 3.10 -5.66
N SER A 204 -20.71 3.21 -4.66
CA SER A 204 -21.75 4.24 -4.59
C SER A 204 -21.16 5.64 -4.49
N ASP A 205 -21.96 6.65 -4.84
CA ASP A 205 -21.52 8.03 -4.79
C ASP A 205 -21.31 8.51 -3.33
N GLU A 206 -22.07 7.96 -2.38
CA GLU A 206 -21.90 8.21 -0.95
C GLU A 206 -20.55 7.73 -0.43
N VAL A 207 -20.10 6.53 -0.87
CA VAL A 207 -18.78 6.01 -0.49
C VAL A 207 -17.68 6.81 -1.19
N LYS A 208 -17.83 7.15 -2.48
CA LYS A 208 -16.86 8.01 -3.20
C LYS A 208 -16.70 9.38 -2.57
N ALA A 209 -17.78 9.97 -2.08
CA ALA A 209 -17.73 11.28 -1.42
C ALA A 209 -17.07 11.23 -0.02
N PHE A 210 -17.05 10.05 0.60
CA PHE A 210 -16.42 9.83 1.90
C PHE A 210 -14.91 9.58 1.80
N VAL A 211 -14.43 9.00 0.70
CA VAL A 211 -13.04 8.62 0.47
C VAL A 211 -12.25 9.77 -0.17
#